data_c29408f08b47b95dc16d2db170f979bd
#
_entry.id   c29408f08b47b95dc16d2db170f979bd
#
_cell.length_a   1.000
_cell.length_b   1.000
_cell.length_c   1.000
_cell.angle_alpha   90.00
_cell.angle_beta   90.00
_cell.angle_gamma   90.00
#
_symmetry.space_group_name_H-M   'P 1'
#
loop_
_entity.id
_entity.type
_entity.pdbx_description
1 polymer ?
#
loop_
_entity_poly.entity_id
_entity_poly.type
_entity_poly.pdbx_seq_one_letter_code
_entity_poly.pdbx_strand_id
1 'polypeptide(L)'
;MKKRMIAAMLTAMTALSVFGVTAMADDDELVLFTWENMFPQEVLDGFTEETGIKVVYSNFDTDETMLEKLSQAKGGDYDVIVADDYIIEQAVSEGLVSELDKDTITNFGNINPLYQGQFYDPDDKYTVPYGAGIPLIVYDPDLVDFEIKGYSDLWNEELKDQVAITANYRVINGITLLSMGKSMNEEDVSVILSWHTNT
;
A
#
# COMPACT_ATOMS: atom_id res chain seq x y z
N MET A 1 -66.28 13.73 -24.51
CA MET A 1 -65.32 12.73 -25.02
C MET A 1 -63.84 13.21 -24.95
N LYS A 2 -63.57 14.52 -25.19
CA LYS A 2 -62.16 15.01 -25.18
C LYS A 2 -61.46 15.03 -23.80
N LYS A 3 -62.16 15.12 -22.68
CA LYS A 3 -61.58 15.14 -21.31
C LYS A 3 -61.16 13.72 -20.80
N ARG A 4 -61.72 12.62 -21.34
CA ARG A 4 -61.37 11.28 -20.94
C ARG A 4 -60.15 10.73 -21.69
N MET A 5 -59.82 11.26 -22.87
CA MET A 5 -58.64 10.88 -23.62
C MET A 5 -57.35 11.52 -23.06
N ILE A 6 -57.45 12.73 -22.45
CA ILE A 6 -56.31 13.41 -21.86
C ILE A 6 -55.85 12.74 -20.55
N ALA A 7 -56.82 12.20 -19.77
CA ALA A 7 -56.50 11.43 -18.56
C ALA A 7 -55.82 10.07 -18.84
N ALA A 8 -56.19 9.41 -19.97
CA ALA A 8 -55.56 8.15 -20.37
C ALA A 8 -54.13 8.34 -20.93
N MET A 9 -53.84 9.49 -21.54
CA MET A 9 -52.44 9.78 -21.98
C MET A 9 -51.51 10.19 -20.83
N LEU A 10 -52.01 10.83 -19.78
CA LEU A 10 -51.18 11.17 -18.61
C LEU A 10 -50.85 9.91 -17.78
N THR A 11 -51.72 8.92 -17.75
CA THR A 11 -51.47 7.66 -16.99
C THR A 11 -50.52 6.72 -17.72
N ALA A 12 -50.37 6.83 -19.04
CA ALA A 12 -49.39 6.06 -19.81
C ALA A 12 -47.99 6.65 -19.76
N MET A 13 -47.85 7.94 -19.42
CA MET A 13 -46.56 8.61 -19.36
C MET A 13 -45.87 8.47 -17.99
N THR A 14 -46.61 8.12 -16.92
CA THR A 14 -46.07 7.85 -15.59
C THR A 14 -45.67 6.40 -15.34
N ALA A 15 -46.01 5.48 -16.26
CA ALA A 15 -45.63 4.07 -16.14
C ALA A 15 -44.31 3.71 -16.82
N LEU A 16 -43.63 4.68 -17.50
CA LEU A 16 -42.34 4.45 -18.18
C LEU A 16 -41.12 5.01 -17.41
N SER A 17 -41.33 5.55 -16.20
CA SER A 17 -40.23 6.15 -15.42
C SER A 17 -39.79 5.29 -14.23
N VAL A 18 -40.06 4.01 -14.19
CA VAL A 18 -39.62 3.07 -13.13
C VAL A 18 -38.87 1.87 -13.74
N PHE A 19 -38.27 2.04 -14.90
CA PHE A 19 -37.05 1.30 -15.17
C PHE A 19 -35.91 2.16 -14.64
N GLY A 20 -35.72 2.10 -13.33
CA GLY A 20 -34.43 2.41 -12.75
C GLY A 20 -33.42 1.60 -13.55
N VAL A 21 -32.57 2.29 -14.27
CA VAL A 21 -31.25 1.75 -14.60
C VAL A 21 -30.65 1.51 -13.22
N THR A 22 -30.82 0.29 -12.68
CA THR A 22 -29.83 -0.21 -11.73
C THR A 22 -28.54 -0.13 -12.53
N ALA A 23 -27.70 0.86 -12.23
CA ALA A 23 -26.30 0.72 -12.51
C ALA A 23 -25.97 -0.63 -11.86
N MET A 24 -25.82 -1.68 -12.68
CA MET A 24 -25.12 -2.86 -12.26
C MET A 24 -23.74 -2.29 -11.87
N ALA A 25 -23.45 -2.27 -10.58
CA ALA A 25 -22.07 -2.28 -10.15
C ALA A 25 -21.46 -3.41 -10.97
N ASP A 26 -20.36 -3.15 -11.62
CA ASP A 26 -19.60 -4.17 -12.34
C ASP A 26 -18.99 -5.02 -11.22
N ASP A 27 -19.77 -5.99 -10.71
CA ASP A 27 -19.40 -6.88 -9.59
C ASP A 27 -18.22 -7.79 -9.96
N ASP A 28 -17.72 -7.68 -11.20
CA ASP A 28 -16.66 -8.51 -11.77
C ASP A 28 -15.30 -7.79 -11.85
N GLU A 29 -15.12 -6.66 -11.20
CA GLU A 29 -13.84 -5.94 -11.13
C GLU A 29 -13.33 -5.85 -9.69
N LEU A 30 -12.00 -6.01 -9.53
CA LEU A 30 -11.26 -5.80 -8.27
C LEU A 30 -10.22 -4.72 -8.48
N VAL A 31 -10.31 -3.62 -7.74
CA VAL A 31 -9.36 -2.51 -7.81
C VAL A 31 -8.20 -2.79 -6.87
N LEU A 32 -7.05 -3.15 -7.44
CA LEU A 32 -5.79 -3.36 -6.73
C LEU A 32 -4.97 -2.07 -6.73
N PHE A 33 -4.71 -1.51 -5.54
CA PHE A 33 -4.00 -0.25 -5.35
C PHE A 33 -2.63 -0.47 -4.72
N THR A 34 -1.56 -0.28 -5.48
CA THR A 34 -0.18 -0.56 -5.06
C THR A 34 0.84 0.20 -5.91
N TRP A 35 2.14 -0.01 -5.69
CA TRP A 35 3.20 0.54 -6.55
C TRP A 35 3.17 -0.05 -7.95
N GLU A 36 3.70 0.69 -8.91
CA GLU A 36 3.85 0.22 -10.28
C GLU A 36 4.72 -1.06 -10.33
N ASN A 37 4.33 -2.01 -11.19
CA ASN A 37 5.05 -3.27 -11.41
C ASN A 37 5.22 -4.17 -10.18
N MET A 38 4.39 -4.01 -9.13
CA MET A 38 4.44 -4.87 -7.94
C MET A 38 4.02 -6.31 -8.23
N PHE A 39 3.10 -6.51 -9.16
CA PHE A 39 2.63 -7.82 -9.60
C PHE A 39 2.93 -8.03 -11.08
N PRO A 40 3.52 -9.18 -11.48
CA PRO A 40 3.63 -9.54 -12.88
C PRO A 40 2.25 -9.67 -13.54
N GLN A 41 2.12 -9.25 -14.81
CA GLN A 41 0.85 -9.29 -15.52
C GLN A 41 0.26 -10.70 -15.59
N GLU A 42 1.10 -11.72 -15.78
CA GLU A 42 0.68 -13.11 -15.79
C GLU A 42 -0.01 -13.58 -14.51
N VAL A 43 0.33 -12.99 -13.35
CA VAL A 43 -0.32 -13.30 -12.05
C VAL A 43 -1.72 -12.70 -12.03
N LEU A 44 -1.89 -11.48 -12.52
CA LEU A 44 -3.18 -10.80 -12.59
C LEU A 44 -4.12 -11.48 -13.61
N ASP A 45 -3.58 -11.88 -14.75
CA ASP A 45 -4.30 -12.61 -15.78
C ASP A 45 -4.75 -13.99 -15.25
N GLY A 46 -3.84 -14.71 -14.55
CA GLY A 46 -4.15 -16.00 -13.93
C GLY A 46 -5.27 -15.89 -12.88
N PHE A 47 -5.27 -14.84 -12.07
CA PHE A 47 -6.36 -14.58 -11.13
C PHE A 47 -7.69 -14.36 -11.86
N THR A 48 -7.67 -13.57 -12.94
CA THR A 48 -8.87 -13.32 -13.74
C THR A 48 -9.37 -14.59 -14.43
N GLU A 49 -8.47 -15.43 -14.95
CA GLU A 49 -8.84 -16.72 -15.55
C GLU A 49 -9.47 -17.70 -14.56
N GLU A 50 -8.95 -17.72 -13.31
CA GLU A 50 -9.44 -18.61 -12.27
C GLU A 50 -10.78 -18.16 -11.67
N THR A 51 -10.93 -16.84 -11.45
CA THR A 51 -12.06 -16.28 -10.69
C THR A 51 -13.15 -15.68 -11.56
N GLY A 52 -12.84 -15.28 -12.79
CA GLY A 52 -13.70 -14.44 -13.63
C GLY A 52 -13.68 -12.96 -13.26
N ILE A 53 -12.96 -12.57 -12.19
CA ILE A 53 -12.90 -11.20 -11.70
C ILE A 53 -11.73 -10.47 -12.39
N LYS A 54 -12.02 -9.36 -13.04
CA LYS A 54 -11.00 -8.55 -13.70
C LYS A 54 -10.27 -7.68 -12.69
N VAL A 55 -8.94 -7.71 -12.71
CA VAL A 55 -8.13 -6.83 -11.88
C VAL A 55 -7.94 -5.48 -12.56
N VAL A 56 -8.36 -4.40 -11.90
CA VAL A 56 -8.09 -3.01 -12.27
C VAL A 56 -6.91 -2.54 -11.46
N TYR A 57 -5.75 -2.40 -12.11
CA TYR A 57 -4.51 -2.00 -11.45
C TYR A 57 -4.44 -0.48 -11.33
N SER A 58 -4.46 0.03 -10.11
CA SER A 58 -4.26 1.44 -9.79
C SER A 58 -2.94 1.61 -9.04
N ASN A 59 -2.17 2.65 -9.34
CA ASN A 59 -0.88 2.82 -8.71
C ASN A 59 -0.66 4.18 -8.06
N PHE A 60 0.36 4.21 -7.19
CA PHE A 60 0.89 5.38 -6.53
C PHE A 60 2.43 5.33 -6.53
N ASP A 61 3.04 6.49 -6.35
CA ASP A 61 4.50 6.63 -6.32
C ASP A 61 5.05 6.54 -4.89
N THR A 62 4.31 7.11 -3.91
CA THR A 62 4.69 7.13 -2.49
C THR A 62 3.52 6.72 -1.60
N ASP A 63 3.82 6.13 -0.45
CA ASP A 63 2.82 5.72 0.54
C ASP A 63 1.98 6.89 1.04
N GLU A 64 2.58 8.09 1.16
CA GLU A 64 1.87 9.30 1.55
C GLU A 64 0.83 9.69 0.51
N THR A 65 1.17 9.58 -0.79
CA THR A 65 0.21 9.81 -1.89
C THR A 65 -0.90 8.76 -1.88
N MET A 66 -0.57 7.50 -1.56
CA MET A 66 -1.56 6.44 -1.39
C MET A 66 -2.56 6.81 -0.28
N LEU A 67 -2.07 7.16 0.91
CA LEU A 67 -2.93 7.52 2.03
C LEU A 67 -3.81 8.74 1.73
N GLU A 68 -3.27 9.76 1.04
CA GLU A 68 -4.03 10.92 0.63
C GLU A 68 -5.20 10.52 -0.29
N LYS A 69 -4.95 9.72 -1.31
CA LYS A 69 -6.00 9.24 -2.24
C LYS A 69 -7.03 8.38 -1.51
N LEU A 70 -6.58 7.46 -0.65
CA LEU A 70 -7.44 6.60 0.16
C LEU A 70 -8.34 7.43 1.09
N SER A 71 -7.79 8.46 1.72
CA SER A 71 -8.54 9.39 2.59
C SER A 71 -9.57 10.19 1.80
N GLN A 72 -9.23 10.68 0.61
CA GLN A 72 -10.18 11.41 -0.27
C GLN A 72 -11.34 10.51 -0.71
N ALA A 73 -11.07 9.25 -1.02
CA ALA A 73 -12.05 8.23 -1.37
C ALA A 73 -12.81 7.68 -0.14
N LYS A 74 -12.38 8.00 1.08
CA LYS A 74 -12.88 7.43 2.34
C LYS A 74 -12.81 5.91 2.37
N GLY A 75 -11.78 5.35 1.77
CA GLY A 75 -11.58 3.91 1.61
C GLY A 75 -12.39 3.26 0.49
N GLY A 76 -13.29 3.99 -0.18
CA GLY A 76 -14.36 3.40 -1.00
C GLY A 76 -14.03 3.09 -2.46
N ASP A 77 -12.89 3.53 -2.99
CA ASP A 77 -12.55 3.36 -4.42
C ASP A 77 -11.57 2.20 -4.68
N TYR A 78 -11.15 1.49 -3.63
CA TYR A 78 -10.11 0.45 -3.68
C TYR A 78 -10.56 -0.78 -2.90
N ASP A 79 -10.36 -1.98 -3.48
CA ASP A 79 -10.73 -3.25 -2.86
C ASP A 79 -9.55 -3.87 -2.10
N VAL A 80 -8.36 -3.81 -2.68
CA VAL A 80 -7.13 -4.33 -2.08
C VAL A 80 -6.02 -3.30 -2.20
N ILE A 81 -5.32 -3.05 -1.08
CA ILE A 81 -4.19 -2.14 -1.01
C ILE A 81 -2.95 -2.93 -0.59
N VAL A 82 -1.82 -2.70 -1.26
CA VAL A 82 -0.50 -3.19 -0.83
C VAL A 82 0.40 -1.98 -0.64
N ALA A 83 0.86 -1.77 0.57
CA ALA A 83 1.66 -0.62 0.98
C ALA A 83 2.58 -0.99 2.15
N ASP A 84 3.50 -0.10 2.52
CA ASP A 84 4.42 -0.33 3.64
C ASP A 84 3.67 -0.31 4.99
N ASP A 85 4.25 -0.98 5.97
CA ASP A 85 3.69 -1.22 7.29
C ASP A 85 3.28 0.07 8.03
N TYR A 86 4.14 1.09 8.01
CA TYR A 86 3.90 2.35 8.72
C TYR A 86 2.68 3.13 8.19
N ILE A 87 2.43 3.06 6.88
CA ILE A 87 1.30 3.76 6.27
C ILE A 87 0.00 2.96 6.44
N ILE A 88 0.09 1.63 6.48
CA ILE A 88 -1.02 0.76 6.82
C ILE A 88 -1.47 0.99 8.25
N GLU A 89 -0.55 1.13 9.22
CA GLU A 89 -0.86 1.49 10.60
C GLU A 89 -1.70 2.78 10.66
N GLN A 90 -1.30 3.80 9.88
CA GLN A 90 -2.05 5.05 9.81
C GLN A 90 -3.43 4.86 9.17
N ALA A 91 -3.53 4.12 8.05
CA ALA A 91 -4.80 3.85 7.39
C ALA A 91 -5.78 3.09 8.30
N VAL A 92 -5.29 2.15 9.11
CA VAL A 92 -6.08 1.46 10.15
C VAL A 92 -6.56 2.45 11.21
N SER A 93 -5.66 3.29 11.74
CA SER A 93 -5.99 4.26 12.79
C SER A 93 -7.01 5.32 12.35
N GLU A 94 -7.02 5.65 11.07
CA GLU A 94 -7.96 6.60 10.45
C GLU A 94 -9.28 5.92 10.01
N GLY A 95 -9.39 4.58 10.16
CA GLY A 95 -10.59 3.83 9.79
C GLY A 95 -10.84 3.78 8.28
N LEU A 96 -9.79 3.80 7.49
CA LEU A 96 -9.84 3.81 6.02
C LEU A 96 -9.83 2.41 5.41
N VAL A 97 -9.58 1.38 6.20
CA VAL A 97 -9.54 -0.03 5.81
C VAL A 97 -10.51 -0.85 6.65
N SER A 98 -11.06 -1.91 6.09
CA SER A 98 -12.01 -2.80 6.74
C SER A 98 -11.31 -3.99 7.38
N GLU A 99 -11.92 -4.55 8.43
CA GLU A 99 -11.46 -5.81 9.01
C GLU A 99 -11.62 -6.96 8.00
N LEU A 100 -10.64 -7.86 7.99
CA LEU A 100 -10.64 -9.08 7.19
C LEU A 100 -11.57 -10.13 7.79
N ASP A 101 -12.35 -10.80 6.95
CA ASP A 101 -13.05 -12.02 7.33
C ASP A 101 -12.07 -13.21 7.23
N LYS A 102 -11.41 -13.52 8.35
CA LYS A 102 -10.42 -14.61 8.42
C LYS A 102 -11.01 -15.99 8.16
N ASP A 103 -12.29 -16.18 8.35
CA ASP A 103 -12.94 -17.47 8.10
C ASP A 103 -12.98 -17.77 6.59
N THR A 104 -12.93 -16.73 5.76
CA THR A 104 -12.87 -16.86 4.31
C THR A 104 -11.44 -16.99 3.76
N ILE A 105 -10.42 -16.58 4.52
CA ILE A 105 -9.01 -16.65 4.10
C ILE A 105 -8.40 -17.98 4.56
N THR A 106 -8.77 -19.06 3.88
CA THR A 106 -8.39 -20.43 4.26
C THR A 106 -6.88 -20.69 4.25
N ASN A 107 -6.11 -19.90 3.49
CA ASN A 107 -4.67 -20.04 3.32
C ASN A 107 -3.85 -19.15 4.28
N PHE A 108 -4.49 -18.43 5.21
CA PHE A 108 -3.77 -17.57 6.17
C PHE A 108 -2.71 -18.34 6.98
N GLY A 109 -2.99 -19.61 7.30
CA GLY A 109 -2.05 -20.49 8.00
C GLY A 109 -0.75 -20.79 7.24
N ASN A 110 -0.65 -20.47 5.95
CA ASN A 110 0.59 -20.60 5.17
C ASN A 110 1.56 -19.42 5.38
N ILE A 111 1.09 -18.32 5.99
CA ILE A 111 1.93 -17.16 6.29
C ILE A 111 2.94 -17.55 7.37
N ASN A 112 4.22 -17.25 7.13
CA ASN A 112 5.26 -17.48 8.12
C ASN A 112 4.94 -16.74 9.43
N PRO A 113 4.86 -17.44 10.58
CA PRO A 113 4.52 -16.84 11.87
C PRO A 113 5.41 -15.65 12.28
N LEU A 114 6.63 -15.56 11.73
CA LEU A 114 7.53 -14.42 11.97
C LEU A 114 6.93 -13.08 11.53
N TYR A 115 6.06 -13.09 10.52
CA TYR A 115 5.45 -11.90 9.93
C TYR A 115 4.01 -11.67 10.39
N GLN A 116 3.47 -12.53 11.24
CA GLN A 116 2.15 -12.37 11.84
C GLN A 116 2.23 -11.53 13.12
N GLY A 117 1.13 -10.89 13.51
CA GLY A 117 1.01 -10.14 14.75
C GLY A 117 2.01 -8.99 14.88
N GLN A 118 2.28 -8.30 13.79
CA GLN A 118 3.24 -7.19 13.75
C GLN A 118 2.66 -5.94 14.43
N PHE A 119 3.53 -4.98 14.78
CA PHE A 119 3.17 -3.77 15.54
C PHE A 119 2.04 -2.95 14.88
N TYR A 120 1.96 -2.95 13.56
CA TYR A 120 0.95 -2.22 12.79
C TYR A 120 -0.44 -2.91 12.76
N ASP A 121 -0.50 -4.20 13.07
CA ASP A 121 -1.74 -4.98 13.15
C ASP A 121 -1.53 -6.20 14.09
N PRO A 122 -1.47 -6.00 15.41
CA PRO A 122 -1.07 -7.05 16.36
C PRO A 122 -1.99 -8.27 16.39
N ASP A 123 -3.23 -8.12 15.97
CA ASP A 123 -4.23 -9.19 15.92
C ASP A 123 -4.43 -9.75 14.49
N ASP A 124 -3.65 -9.27 13.50
CA ASP A 124 -3.80 -9.56 12.06
C ASP A 124 -5.25 -9.36 11.57
N LYS A 125 -5.92 -8.33 12.03
CA LYS A 125 -7.33 -8.09 11.70
C LYS A 125 -7.53 -7.44 10.34
N TYR A 126 -6.57 -6.64 9.90
CA TYR A 126 -6.70 -5.78 8.73
C TYR A 126 -5.78 -6.19 7.61
N THR A 127 -4.74 -6.99 7.90
CA THR A 127 -3.66 -7.23 6.96
C THR A 127 -3.33 -8.71 6.77
N VAL A 128 -2.81 -9.00 5.56
CA VAL A 128 -2.09 -10.24 5.25
C VAL A 128 -0.69 -9.84 4.79
N PRO A 129 0.39 -10.28 5.47
CA PRO A 129 1.75 -9.98 5.06
C PRO A 129 2.03 -10.49 3.63
N TYR A 130 2.44 -9.58 2.74
CA TYR A 130 2.78 -9.90 1.35
C TYR A 130 4.27 -10.19 1.18
N GLY A 131 5.11 -9.34 1.72
CA GLY A 131 6.56 -9.47 1.60
C GLY A 131 7.30 -8.65 2.65
N ALA A 132 8.58 -8.96 2.85
CA ALA A 132 9.47 -8.17 3.69
C ALA A 132 10.76 -7.87 2.92
N GLY A 133 11.18 -6.60 2.94
CA GLY A 133 12.45 -6.14 2.39
C GLY A 133 13.49 -5.95 3.49
N ILE A 134 14.75 -6.27 3.18
CA ILE A 134 15.88 -5.98 4.05
C ILE A 134 16.82 -5.06 3.26
N PRO A 135 17.05 -3.82 3.69
CA PRO A 135 18.04 -2.95 3.06
C PRO A 135 19.44 -3.57 3.22
N LEU A 136 20.15 -3.68 2.10
CA LEU A 136 21.50 -4.22 2.06
C LEU A 136 22.44 -3.20 1.42
N ILE A 137 23.71 -3.23 1.85
CA ILE A 137 24.79 -2.50 1.19
C ILE A 137 25.36 -3.41 0.10
N VAL A 138 25.36 -2.93 -1.13
CA VAL A 138 26.00 -3.60 -2.27
C VAL A 138 27.14 -2.71 -2.76
N TYR A 139 28.33 -3.25 -2.88
CA TYR A 139 29.51 -2.51 -3.33
C TYR A 139 30.40 -3.40 -4.21
N ASP A 140 31.23 -2.78 -5.03
CA ASP A 140 32.23 -3.44 -5.83
C ASP A 140 33.56 -3.50 -5.02
N PRO A 141 34.04 -4.69 -4.62
CA PRO A 141 35.26 -4.82 -3.85
C PRO A 141 36.54 -4.47 -4.62
N ASP A 142 36.48 -4.35 -5.95
CA ASP A 142 37.60 -3.89 -6.78
C ASP A 142 37.74 -2.35 -6.78
N LEU A 143 36.68 -1.63 -6.35
CA LEU A 143 36.64 -0.17 -6.30
C LEU A 143 36.69 0.39 -4.85
N VAL A 144 36.47 -0.44 -3.85
CA VAL A 144 36.50 -0.04 -2.42
C VAL A 144 37.61 -0.81 -1.73
N ASP A 145 38.66 -0.10 -1.33
CA ASP A 145 39.88 -0.68 -0.76
C ASP A 145 39.76 -1.11 0.73
N PHE A 146 38.58 -0.98 1.33
CA PHE A 146 38.32 -1.36 2.72
C PHE A 146 37.06 -2.24 2.84
N GLU A 147 36.99 -3.02 3.92
CA GLU A 147 35.84 -3.88 4.19
C GLU A 147 34.67 -3.06 4.76
N ILE A 148 33.53 -3.08 4.08
CA ILE A 148 32.27 -2.49 4.57
C ILE A 148 31.59 -3.51 5.50
N LYS A 149 31.41 -3.15 6.78
CA LYS A 149 30.84 -4.00 7.85
C LYS A 149 29.44 -3.57 8.27
N GLY A 150 29.05 -2.34 7.96
CA GLY A 150 27.76 -1.80 8.36
C GLY A 150 27.51 -0.41 7.82
N TYR A 151 26.36 0.13 8.19
CA TYR A 151 25.90 1.43 7.67
C TYR A 151 26.80 2.60 8.09
N SER A 152 27.53 2.50 9.23
CA SER A 152 28.49 3.52 9.64
C SER A 152 29.62 3.74 8.64
N ASP A 153 29.97 2.71 7.87
CA ASP A 153 31.06 2.78 6.90
C ASP A 153 30.68 3.59 5.65
N LEU A 154 29.38 3.80 5.41
CA LEU A 154 28.91 4.65 4.31
C LEU A 154 29.31 6.12 4.45
N TRP A 155 29.71 6.55 5.66
CA TRP A 155 30.20 7.91 5.94
C TRP A 155 31.72 8.04 5.78
N ASN A 156 32.42 7.00 5.28
CA ASN A 156 33.84 7.08 5.00
C ASN A 156 34.10 8.10 3.90
N GLU A 157 35.10 9.00 4.11
CA GLU A 157 35.44 10.05 3.14
C GLU A 157 35.84 9.50 1.76
N GLU A 158 36.36 8.26 1.69
CA GLU A 158 36.69 7.58 0.44
C GLU A 158 35.46 7.29 -0.42
N LEU A 159 34.28 7.19 0.19
CA LEU A 159 33.01 6.98 -0.52
C LEU A 159 32.30 8.28 -0.89
N LYS A 160 32.93 9.43 -0.65
CA LYS A 160 32.33 10.72 -0.98
C LYS A 160 31.95 10.80 -2.46
N ASP A 161 30.70 11.19 -2.72
CA ASP A 161 30.09 11.29 -4.04
C ASP A 161 30.03 9.94 -4.82
N GLN A 162 30.20 8.79 -4.14
CA GLN A 162 30.17 7.44 -4.70
C GLN A 162 29.01 6.59 -4.17
N VAL A 163 28.23 7.10 -3.23
CA VAL A 163 27.10 6.36 -2.62
C VAL A 163 25.80 6.69 -3.34
N ALA A 164 25.12 5.64 -3.83
CA ALA A 164 23.73 5.74 -4.28
C ALA A 164 22.80 5.19 -3.20
N ILE A 165 21.75 5.91 -2.88
CA ILE A 165 20.74 5.52 -1.89
C ILE A 165 19.35 5.78 -2.43
N THR A 166 18.37 4.99 -1.98
CA THR A 166 16.96 5.21 -2.31
C THR A 166 16.52 6.61 -1.84
N ALA A 167 15.89 7.37 -2.74
CA ALA A 167 15.38 8.71 -2.43
C ALA A 167 14.09 8.64 -1.59
N ASN A 168 14.19 8.02 -0.41
CA ASN A 168 13.13 7.88 0.57
C ASN A 168 13.65 8.32 1.93
N TYR A 169 12.99 9.33 2.53
CA TYR A 169 13.43 9.92 3.79
C TYR A 169 13.44 8.91 4.95
N ARG A 170 12.52 7.95 4.97
CA ARG A 170 12.47 6.91 6.02
C ARG A 170 13.65 5.96 5.92
N VAL A 171 14.02 5.56 4.70
CA VAL A 171 15.21 4.72 4.44
C VAL A 171 16.47 5.47 4.87
N ILE A 172 16.61 6.73 4.47
CA ILE A 172 17.77 7.55 4.81
C ILE A 172 17.89 7.75 6.33
N ASN A 173 16.79 8.14 7.00
CA ASN A 173 16.76 8.31 8.45
C ASN A 173 17.04 6.97 9.16
N GLY A 174 16.40 5.87 8.71
CA GLY A 174 16.59 4.55 9.30
C GLY A 174 18.04 4.07 9.22
N ILE A 175 18.70 4.18 8.07
CA ILE A 175 20.11 3.84 7.88
C ILE A 175 21.00 4.72 8.75
N THR A 176 20.71 6.02 8.85
CA THR A 176 21.46 6.96 9.69
C THR A 176 21.31 6.60 11.16
N LEU A 177 20.13 6.33 11.66
CA LEU A 177 19.89 5.90 13.04
C LEU A 177 20.60 4.59 13.35
N LEU A 178 20.55 3.60 12.45
CA LEU A 178 21.27 2.34 12.60
C LEU A 178 22.79 2.56 12.65
N SER A 179 23.34 3.46 11.83
CA SER A 179 24.77 3.81 11.87
C SER A 179 25.20 4.42 13.21
N MET A 180 24.25 5.06 13.91
CA MET A 180 24.45 5.62 15.26
C MET A 180 24.16 4.60 16.38
N GLY A 181 23.85 3.34 16.05
CA GLY A 181 23.47 2.29 17.00
C GLY A 181 22.09 2.51 17.63
N LYS A 182 21.21 3.25 16.94
CA LYS A 182 19.82 3.51 17.36
C LYS A 182 18.84 2.61 16.65
N SER A 183 17.60 2.57 17.13
CA SER A 183 16.49 1.94 16.41
C SER A 183 16.12 2.77 15.19
N MET A 184 15.82 2.12 14.06
CA MET A 184 15.23 2.83 12.91
C MET A 184 13.79 3.31 13.17
N ASN A 185 13.14 2.80 14.23
CA ASN A 185 11.85 3.24 14.76
C ASN A 185 12.03 4.17 15.97
N GLU A 186 13.05 5.03 15.96
CA GLU A 186 13.27 6.03 17.01
C GLU A 186 12.20 7.12 16.93
N GLU A 187 11.54 7.41 18.05
CA GLU A 187 10.47 8.40 18.15
C GLU A 187 10.94 9.73 18.75
N ASP A 188 12.12 9.76 19.40
CA ASP A 188 12.65 10.99 19.96
C ASP A 188 13.15 11.90 18.85
N VAL A 189 12.39 12.95 18.59
CA VAL A 189 12.69 13.97 17.56
C VAL A 189 14.08 14.59 17.76
N SER A 190 14.54 14.73 19.00
CA SER A 190 15.88 15.29 19.30
C SER A 190 16.99 14.36 18.82
N VAL A 191 16.79 13.04 18.93
CA VAL A 191 17.70 12.02 18.40
C VAL A 191 17.66 12.02 16.88
N ILE A 192 16.46 12.03 16.28
CA ILE A 192 16.28 12.05 14.83
C ILE A 192 16.94 13.28 14.20
N LEU A 193 16.86 14.44 14.84
CA LEU A 193 17.46 15.68 14.33
C LEU A 193 18.95 15.84 14.63
N SER A 194 19.50 15.05 15.56
CA SER A 194 20.91 15.21 16.02
C SER A 194 21.95 14.98 14.92
N TRP A 195 21.62 14.19 13.90
CA TRP A 195 22.55 13.93 12.80
C TRP A 195 22.69 15.12 11.84
N HIS A 196 21.71 16.02 11.75
CA HIS A 196 21.80 17.24 10.94
C HIS A 196 22.81 18.27 11.49
N THR A 197 23.20 18.13 12.76
CA THR A 197 24.09 19.10 13.44
C THR A 197 25.53 18.61 13.53
N ASN A 198 25.82 17.38 13.15
CA ASN A 198 27.14 16.75 13.23
C ASN A 198 27.83 16.56 11.86
N THR A 199 27.28 17.12 10.80
CA THR A 199 27.87 17.25 9.46
C THR A 199 28.26 18.69 9.23
#